data_78e8e8544f2a63eb7eb1537fb4e9304e
#
_entry.id   78e8e8544f2a63eb7eb1537fb4e9304e
#
_cell.length_a   1.000
_cell.length_b   1.000
_cell.length_c   1.000
_cell.angle_alpha   90.00
_cell.angle_beta   90.00
_cell.angle_gamma   90.00
#
_symmetry.space_group_name_H-M   'P 1'
#
loop_
_entity.id
_entity.type
_entity.pdbx_description
1 polymer ?
#
loop_
_entity_poly.entity_id
_entity_poly.type
_entity_poly.pdbx_seq_one_letter_code
_entity_poly.pdbx_strand_id
1 'polypeptide(L)'
;MSTRPRIRGVVVVALLFVAGLAGSAVAAPEGEMTWAVHISLAPTWFDPAETPSVITPFMILYALHDALVKPMPGNAMAPSLAESWTMAKDGLAYEFVLRKGVKFHNGDPVAART
;
A
#
# COMPACT_ATOMS: atom_id res chain seq x y z
N MET A 1 -29.58 -44.37 -35.39
CA MET A 1 -30.15 -43.59 -34.27
C MET A 1 -28.98 -42.92 -33.53
N SER A 2 -28.88 -41.60 -33.67
CA SER A 2 -27.69 -40.82 -33.23
C SER A 2 -27.92 -40.25 -31.82
N THR A 3 -27.21 -40.76 -30.84
CA THR A 3 -27.22 -40.30 -29.41
C THR A 3 -26.13 -39.25 -29.09
N ARG A 4 -25.50 -38.65 -30.14
CA ARG A 4 -24.33 -37.76 -29.97
C ARG A 4 -24.58 -36.32 -29.49
N PRO A 5 -25.77 -35.66 -29.67
CA PRO A 5 -25.92 -34.27 -29.23
C PRO A 5 -26.07 -34.09 -27.70
N ARG A 6 -26.62 -35.07 -26.98
CA ARG A 6 -26.83 -34.96 -25.52
C ARG A 6 -25.52 -35.00 -24.71
N ILE A 7 -24.57 -35.82 -25.15
CA ILE A 7 -23.26 -35.96 -24.47
C ILE A 7 -22.46 -34.65 -24.62
N ARG A 8 -22.51 -33.99 -25.78
CA ARG A 8 -21.82 -32.71 -25.99
C ARG A 8 -22.36 -31.60 -25.09
N GLY A 9 -23.65 -31.53 -24.87
CA GLY A 9 -24.28 -30.58 -23.95
C GLY A 9 -23.85 -30.80 -22.50
N VAL A 10 -23.83 -32.04 -22.04
CA VAL A 10 -23.42 -32.38 -20.66
C VAL A 10 -21.94 -32.06 -20.43
N VAL A 11 -21.06 -32.33 -21.40
CA VAL A 11 -19.62 -32.02 -21.30
C VAL A 11 -19.39 -30.52 -21.26
N VAL A 12 -20.10 -29.73 -22.06
CA VAL A 12 -19.95 -28.26 -22.05
C VAL A 12 -20.44 -27.67 -20.71
N VAL A 13 -21.57 -28.13 -20.18
CA VAL A 13 -22.07 -27.69 -18.88
C VAL A 13 -21.12 -28.08 -17.74
N ALA A 14 -20.57 -29.28 -17.76
CA ALA A 14 -19.58 -29.72 -16.77
C ALA A 14 -18.29 -28.89 -16.83
N LEU A 15 -17.80 -28.54 -18.02
CA LEU A 15 -16.64 -27.69 -18.22
C LEU A 15 -16.88 -26.26 -17.73
N LEU A 16 -18.06 -25.69 -17.94
CA LEU A 16 -18.44 -24.38 -17.42
C LEU A 16 -18.57 -24.36 -15.91
N PHE A 17 -19.05 -25.46 -15.32
CA PHE A 17 -19.14 -25.60 -13.86
C PHE A 17 -17.75 -25.68 -13.19
N VAL A 18 -16.81 -26.40 -13.79
CA VAL A 18 -15.43 -26.51 -13.31
C VAL A 18 -14.70 -25.17 -13.45
N ALA A 19 -14.93 -24.43 -14.53
CA ALA A 19 -14.35 -23.09 -14.72
C ALA A 19 -14.91 -22.05 -13.72
N GLY A 20 -16.16 -22.19 -13.28
CA GLY A 20 -16.78 -21.33 -12.27
C GLY A 20 -16.27 -21.58 -10.84
N LEU A 21 -15.62 -22.72 -10.57
CA LEU A 21 -15.01 -23.04 -9.28
C LEU A 21 -13.55 -22.58 -9.14
N ALA A 22 -12.96 -22.03 -10.19
CA ALA A 22 -11.66 -21.39 -10.14
C ALA A 22 -11.80 -20.05 -9.39
N GLY A 23 -11.90 -20.11 -8.06
CA GLY A 23 -11.77 -18.94 -7.20
C GLY A 23 -10.46 -18.25 -7.50
N SER A 24 -10.46 -16.92 -7.53
CA SER A 24 -9.25 -16.13 -7.64
C SER A 24 -8.31 -16.54 -6.50
N ALA A 25 -7.23 -17.25 -6.82
CA ALA A 25 -6.16 -17.48 -5.85
C ALA A 25 -5.55 -16.12 -5.52
N VAL A 26 -5.94 -15.54 -4.40
CA VAL A 26 -5.22 -14.41 -3.83
C VAL A 26 -3.93 -14.98 -3.28
N ALA A 27 -2.86 -14.84 -4.05
CA ALA A 27 -1.52 -15.14 -3.57
C ALA A 27 -1.19 -14.11 -2.47
N ALA A 28 -1.38 -14.50 -1.22
CA ALA A 28 -0.81 -13.75 -0.11
C ALA A 28 0.72 -13.90 -0.16
N PRO A 29 1.49 -12.85 0.12
CA PRO A 29 2.94 -12.97 0.22
C PRO A 29 3.26 -13.91 1.39
N GLU A 30 3.90 -15.04 1.08
CA GLU A 30 4.36 -16.01 2.06
C GLU A 30 5.88 -16.03 2.08
N GLY A 31 6.43 -16.16 3.28
CA GLY A 31 7.87 -16.30 3.48
C GLY A 31 8.54 -15.06 4.07
N GLU A 32 9.85 -15.16 4.21
CA GLU A 32 10.74 -14.14 4.78
C GLU A 32 11.65 -13.59 3.68
N MET A 33 11.78 -12.27 3.64
CA MET A 33 12.76 -11.60 2.79
C MET A 33 13.88 -11.03 3.65
N THR A 34 15.08 -11.59 3.51
CA THR A 34 16.28 -11.06 4.18
C THR A 34 17.08 -10.20 3.19
N TRP A 35 17.42 -9.00 3.58
CA TRP A 35 18.25 -8.10 2.80
C TRP A 35 19.33 -7.47 3.68
N ALA A 36 20.50 -7.28 3.12
CA ALA A 36 21.67 -6.74 3.82
C ALA A 36 21.97 -5.31 3.36
N VAL A 37 22.33 -4.46 4.30
CA VAL A 37 22.78 -3.10 4.03
C VAL A 37 24.26 -2.98 4.39
N HIS A 38 25.01 -2.22 3.58
CA HIS A 38 26.47 -2.03 3.75
C HIS A 38 26.83 -0.86 4.68
N ILE A 39 25.85 -0.35 5.41
CA ILE A 39 25.97 0.83 6.28
C ILE A 39 25.32 0.56 7.62
N SER A 40 25.74 1.31 8.65
CA SER A 40 25.07 1.32 9.95
C SER A 40 23.82 2.19 9.89
N LEU A 41 22.73 1.69 10.43
CA LEU A 41 21.52 2.49 10.67
C LEU A 41 21.72 3.41 11.87
N ALA A 42 20.93 4.47 11.98
CA ALA A 42 20.95 5.35 13.13
C ALA A 42 20.60 4.57 14.42
N PRO A 43 21.34 4.78 15.54
CA PRO A 43 21.12 4.06 16.79
C PRO A 43 19.95 4.65 17.60
N THR A 44 18.89 5.07 16.93
CA THR A 44 17.66 5.60 17.51
C THR A 44 16.53 4.60 17.34
N TRP A 45 15.46 4.76 18.10
CA TRP A 45 14.27 3.89 18.06
C TRP A 45 13.42 4.04 16.79
N PHE A 46 14.04 4.40 15.67
CA PHE A 46 13.35 4.66 14.41
C PHE A 46 12.23 5.71 14.54
N ASP A 47 12.39 6.64 15.47
CA ASP A 47 11.54 7.81 15.56
C ASP A 47 11.94 8.81 14.48
N PRO A 48 11.03 9.21 13.58
CA PRO A 48 11.35 10.17 12.53
C PRO A 48 11.72 11.56 13.06
N ALA A 49 11.31 11.92 14.29
CA ALA A 49 11.68 13.19 14.90
C ALA A 49 13.12 13.19 15.44
N GLU A 50 13.67 12.03 15.78
CA GLU A 50 14.99 11.89 16.39
C GLU A 50 16.05 11.32 15.44
N THR A 51 15.66 10.89 14.25
CA THR A 51 16.56 10.22 13.31
C THR A 51 17.05 11.21 12.24
N PRO A 52 18.16 11.90 12.47
CA PRO A 52 18.80 12.71 11.44
C PRO A 52 19.41 11.77 10.39
N SER A 53 19.53 12.21 9.17
CA SER A 53 20.14 11.49 8.07
C SER A 53 19.13 11.13 6.98
N VAL A 54 19.65 10.74 5.84
CA VAL A 54 18.83 10.36 4.69
C VAL A 54 18.62 8.86 4.62
N ILE A 55 19.60 8.08 5.06
CA ILE A 55 19.64 6.63 4.80
C ILE A 55 18.63 5.87 5.65
N THR A 56 18.67 6.01 6.96
CA THR A 56 17.72 5.34 7.85
C THR A 56 16.27 5.73 7.55
N PRO A 57 15.94 7.02 7.35
CA PRO A 57 14.60 7.40 6.90
C PRO A 57 14.16 6.68 5.63
N PHE A 58 14.95 6.67 4.57
CA PHE A 58 14.54 6.05 3.31
C PHE A 58 14.51 4.52 3.34
N MET A 59 15.37 3.88 4.11
CA MET A 59 15.43 2.42 4.16
C MET A 59 14.46 1.79 5.15
N ILE A 60 14.22 2.43 6.28
CA ILE A 60 13.45 1.85 7.39
C ILE A 60 12.19 2.67 7.69
N LEU A 61 12.33 3.99 7.92
CA LEU A 61 11.20 4.79 8.37
C LEU A 61 10.10 4.89 7.32
N TYR A 62 10.43 4.78 6.04
CA TYR A 62 9.44 4.72 4.96
C TYR A 62 8.49 3.52 5.06
N ALA A 63 8.96 2.41 5.64
CA ALA A 63 8.13 1.23 5.87
C ALA A 63 7.35 1.29 7.19
N LEU A 64 7.85 2.03 8.18
CA LEU A 64 7.27 2.10 9.51
C LEU A 64 6.31 3.27 9.70
N HIS A 65 6.56 4.38 9.03
CA HIS A 65 5.84 5.64 9.21
C HIS A 65 5.34 6.22 7.90
N ASP A 66 4.21 6.89 7.97
CA ASP A 66 3.66 7.68 6.88
C ASP A 66 3.83 9.18 7.12
N ALA A 67 3.91 9.93 6.02
CA ALA A 67 3.93 11.39 6.00
C ALA A 67 2.72 11.90 5.24
N LEU A 68 2.44 13.20 5.30
CA LEU A 68 1.38 13.82 4.48
C LEU A 68 1.64 13.59 2.99
N VAL A 69 2.87 13.80 2.56
CA VAL A 69 3.38 13.51 1.21
C VAL A 69 4.72 12.79 1.30
N LYS A 70 5.01 11.94 0.33
CA LYS A 70 6.27 11.18 0.26
C LYS A 70 6.91 11.33 -1.12
N PRO A 71 8.25 11.48 -1.22
CA PRO A 71 8.93 11.29 -2.49
C PRO A 71 8.85 9.83 -2.93
N MET A 72 8.42 9.61 -4.16
CA MET A 72 8.29 8.30 -4.80
C MET A 72 9.01 8.31 -6.15
N PRO A 73 9.39 7.17 -6.70
CA PRO A 73 9.97 7.10 -8.03
C PRO A 73 9.10 7.84 -9.06
N GLY A 74 9.68 8.81 -9.75
CA GLY A 74 8.97 9.62 -10.75
C GLY A 74 8.03 10.69 -10.20
N ASN A 75 7.84 10.80 -8.88
CA ASN A 75 7.05 11.86 -8.26
C ASN A 75 7.65 12.25 -6.90
N ALA A 76 8.34 13.39 -6.87
CA ALA A 76 8.97 13.91 -5.65
C ALA A 76 7.97 14.30 -4.55
N MET A 77 6.71 14.49 -4.89
CA MET A 77 5.63 14.92 -3.98
C MET A 77 4.39 14.05 -4.19
N ALA A 78 4.51 12.75 -3.92
CA ALA A 78 3.38 11.83 -4.04
C ALA A 78 2.44 11.94 -2.84
N PRO A 79 1.10 11.90 -3.04
CA PRO A 79 0.13 11.79 -1.98
C PRO A 79 0.35 10.54 -1.10
N SER A 80 0.34 10.71 0.23
CA SER A 80 0.43 9.62 1.20
C SER A 80 -0.72 9.71 2.21
N LEU A 81 -0.53 10.21 3.42
CA LEU A 81 -1.66 10.46 4.35
C LEU A 81 -2.59 11.56 3.85
N ALA A 82 -2.06 12.56 3.13
CA ALA A 82 -2.90 13.49 2.40
C ALA A 82 -3.26 12.90 1.03
N GLU A 83 -4.52 12.98 0.65
CA GLU A 83 -4.98 12.64 -0.71
C GLU A 83 -4.79 13.81 -1.68
N SER A 84 -4.80 15.04 -1.17
CA SER A 84 -4.53 16.27 -1.92
C SER A 84 -4.08 17.39 -1.00
N TRP A 85 -3.52 18.44 -1.59
CA TRP A 85 -3.19 19.68 -0.87
C TRP A 85 -3.25 20.90 -1.79
N THR A 86 -3.43 22.05 -1.19
CA THR A 86 -3.37 23.36 -1.85
C THR A 86 -2.43 24.29 -1.10
N MET A 87 -1.83 25.20 -1.83
CA MET A 87 -1.01 26.26 -1.28
C MET A 87 -1.72 27.60 -1.50
N ALA A 88 -1.78 28.43 -0.47
CA ALA A 88 -2.29 29.79 -0.57
C ALA A 88 -1.46 30.61 -1.57
N LYS A 89 -2.07 31.63 -2.17
CA LYS A 89 -1.42 32.47 -3.20
C LYS A 89 -0.16 33.19 -2.71
N ASP A 90 -0.13 33.53 -1.43
CA ASP A 90 1.00 34.17 -0.76
C ASP A 90 2.12 33.17 -0.34
N GLY A 91 1.88 31.87 -0.50
CA GLY A 91 2.83 30.82 -0.11
C GLY A 91 2.95 30.58 1.39
N LEU A 92 2.16 31.25 2.23
CA LEU A 92 2.29 31.21 3.69
C LEU A 92 1.43 30.14 4.36
N ALA A 93 0.48 29.56 3.64
CA ALA A 93 -0.41 28.52 4.18
C ALA A 93 -0.53 27.34 3.21
N TYR A 94 -0.62 26.14 3.79
CA TYR A 94 -0.92 24.91 3.08
C TYR A 94 -2.12 24.24 3.72
N GLU A 95 -3.07 23.80 2.92
CA GLU A 95 -4.22 23.01 3.35
C GLU A 95 -4.07 21.59 2.81
N PHE A 96 -4.14 20.60 3.69
CA PHE A 96 -4.04 19.17 3.34
C PHE A 96 -5.38 18.49 3.61
N VAL A 97 -5.88 17.77 2.61
CA VAL A 97 -7.05 16.91 2.78
C VAL A 97 -6.57 15.52 3.19
N LEU A 98 -6.86 15.09 4.40
CA LEU A 98 -6.46 13.79 4.90
C LEU A 98 -7.28 12.67 4.28
N ARG A 99 -6.62 11.57 3.95
CA ARG A 99 -7.24 10.35 3.47
C ARG A 99 -8.17 9.77 4.53
N LYS A 100 -9.37 9.37 4.12
CA LYS A 100 -10.37 8.77 5.02
C LYS A 100 -10.00 7.34 5.39
N GLY A 101 -10.37 6.92 6.60
CA GLY A 101 -10.23 5.54 7.06
C GLY A 101 -8.82 5.12 7.45
N VAL A 102 -7.86 6.03 7.47
CA VAL A 102 -6.50 5.75 7.96
C VAL A 102 -6.54 5.60 9.48
N LYS A 103 -5.77 4.64 9.97
CA LYS A 103 -5.62 4.35 11.40
C LYS A 103 -4.16 4.31 11.81
N PHE A 104 -3.89 4.68 13.04
CA PHE A 104 -2.62 4.41 13.70
C PHE A 104 -2.44 2.91 13.94
N HIS A 105 -1.23 2.46 14.25
CA HIS A 105 -0.92 1.06 14.53
C HIS A 105 -1.68 0.49 15.74
N ASN A 106 -2.09 1.33 16.68
CA ASN A 106 -2.94 0.96 17.82
C ASN A 106 -4.44 0.88 17.47
N GLY A 107 -4.81 1.19 16.22
CA GLY A 107 -6.18 1.13 15.73
C GLY A 107 -6.96 2.45 15.79
N ASP A 108 -6.44 3.47 16.44
CA ASP A 108 -7.08 4.79 16.53
C ASP A 108 -7.16 5.47 15.16
N PRO A 109 -8.23 6.20 14.86
CA PRO A 109 -8.35 6.92 13.60
C PRO A 109 -7.37 8.09 13.53
N VAL A 110 -6.76 8.28 12.36
CA VAL A 110 -5.99 9.50 12.06
C VAL A 110 -6.97 10.61 11.70
N ALA A 111 -6.93 11.71 12.42
CA ALA A 111 -7.75 12.89 12.19
C ALA A 111 -6.97 14.17 12.47
N ALA A 112 -7.31 15.25 11.75
CA ALA A 112 -6.89 16.58 12.13
C ALA A 112 -7.60 16.99 13.43
N ARG A 113 -6.85 17.56 14.37
CA ARG A 113 -7.43 18.23 15.56
C ARG A 113 -7.46 19.72 15.27
N THR A 114 -8.61 20.32 15.50
CA THR A 114 -8.78 21.78 15.56
C THR A 114 -8.43 22.30 16.95
#